data_bbffe94281ca91a70c15e7c26166c3a3
#
_entry.id   bbffe94281ca91a70c15e7c26166c3a3
#
_cell.length_a   1.000
_cell.length_b   1.000
_cell.length_c   1.000
_cell.angle_alpha   90.00
_cell.angle_beta   90.00
_cell.angle_gamma   90.00
#
_symmetry.space_group_name_H-M   'P 1'
#
loop_
_entity.id
_entity.type
_entity.pdbx_description
1 polymer ?
#
loop_
_entity_poly.entity_id
_entity_poly.type
_entity_poly.pdbx_seq_one_letter_code
_entity_poly.pdbx_strand_id
1 'polypeptide(L)'
;MSMKPINRRHFTAGILAASIGGSKAVVAKSETPSTTTPQQLHLKPNGWMPNSPLPVLLYRNALPTSNDLADTMERLFTANGWPPQWRNGVYDFHHYHSTAHEVLGFAAGHADLVLGGEGGEHVTVHAGDVVVLPTGTGHCRITASADFLVIGAYPANEHWDICRTAPTPEVLERMRHVRFPASDPLTGASGALPKFWPQV
;
A
#
# COMPACT_ATOMS: atom_id res chain seq x y z
N MET A 1 -3.05 71.65 -7.85
CA MET A 1 -2.58 71.57 -6.44
C MET A 1 -1.29 70.81 -6.39
N SER A 2 -0.31 71.43 -5.86
CA SER A 2 1.14 71.32 -5.91
C SER A 2 1.73 69.93 -5.61
N MET A 3 2.55 69.39 -6.51
CA MET A 3 3.50 68.31 -6.27
C MET A 3 4.75 68.86 -5.57
N LYS A 4 5.22 68.16 -4.50
CA LYS A 4 6.52 68.41 -3.87
C LYS A 4 7.53 67.33 -4.28
N PRO A 5 8.82 67.68 -4.49
CA PRO A 5 9.82 66.80 -5.07
C PRO A 5 10.48 65.88 -4.01
N ILE A 6 10.85 64.66 -4.46
CA ILE A 6 11.53 63.65 -3.70
C ILE A 6 13.03 63.91 -3.67
N ASN A 7 13.59 63.91 -2.45
CA ASN A 7 14.99 64.17 -2.16
C ASN A 7 15.83 62.89 -2.33
N ARG A 8 16.84 62.92 -3.18
CA ARG A 8 17.84 61.83 -3.36
C ARG A 8 18.84 61.89 -2.20
N ARG A 9 18.92 60.80 -1.44
CA ARG A 9 20.03 60.60 -0.51
C ARG A 9 20.91 59.44 -1.02
N HIS A 10 22.20 59.71 -1.13
CA HIS A 10 23.27 58.78 -1.49
C HIS A 10 23.39 57.68 -0.47
N PHE A 11 23.43 56.43 -0.93
CA PHE A 11 23.83 55.28 -0.10
C PHE A 11 25.22 54.82 -0.46
N THR A 12 26.11 54.91 0.48
CA THR A 12 27.47 54.37 0.49
C THR A 12 27.43 52.87 0.46
N ALA A 13 28.25 52.26 -0.41
CA ALA A 13 28.41 50.82 -0.53
C ALA A 13 29.13 50.25 0.71
N GLY A 14 28.41 49.45 1.49
CA GLY A 14 29.00 48.58 2.52
C GLY A 14 29.16 47.17 1.97
N ILE A 15 30.40 46.66 1.92
CA ILE A 15 30.72 45.29 1.53
C ILE A 15 30.28 44.39 2.66
N LEU A 16 29.23 43.61 2.45
CA LEU A 16 28.80 42.55 3.37
C LEU A 16 29.41 41.21 2.92
N ALA A 17 30.30 40.67 3.73
CA ALA A 17 30.87 39.33 3.52
C ALA A 17 29.77 38.27 3.61
N ALA A 18 29.52 37.56 2.51
CA ALA A 18 28.61 36.40 2.47
C ALA A 18 29.27 35.22 3.14
N SER A 19 28.81 34.88 4.34
CA SER A 19 29.11 33.59 4.96
C SER A 19 28.40 32.48 4.18
N ILE A 20 29.17 31.60 3.52
CA ILE A 20 28.67 30.39 2.86
C ILE A 20 28.28 29.42 3.97
N GLY A 21 27.04 29.47 4.38
CA GLY A 21 26.42 28.43 5.22
C GLY A 21 26.27 27.17 4.39
N GLY A 22 27.14 26.18 4.61
CA GLY A 22 27.02 24.86 3.99
C GLY A 22 25.70 24.21 4.40
N SER A 23 24.73 24.15 3.50
CA SER A 23 23.57 23.26 3.63
C SER A 23 24.07 21.82 3.68
N LYS A 24 24.03 21.21 4.86
CA LYS A 24 24.17 19.76 4.96
C LYS A 24 22.95 19.17 4.25
N ALA A 25 23.16 18.63 3.06
CA ALA A 25 22.18 17.79 2.41
C ALA A 25 21.86 16.62 3.37
N VAL A 26 20.65 16.60 3.90
CA VAL A 26 20.13 15.43 4.60
C VAL A 26 19.94 14.37 3.53
N VAL A 27 20.91 13.46 3.43
CA VAL A 27 20.78 12.27 2.60
C VAL A 27 19.63 11.47 3.23
N ALA A 28 18.47 11.49 2.60
CA ALA A 28 17.37 10.61 2.96
C ALA A 28 17.89 9.18 2.88
N LYS A 29 17.93 8.49 4.02
CA LYS A 29 18.31 7.09 4.10
C LYS A 29 17.30 6.32 3.27
N SER A 30 17.73 5.77 2.14
CA SER A 30 16.90 4.89 1.31
C SER A 30 16.54 3.67 2.16
N GLU A 31 15.31 3.61 2.63
CA GLU A 31 14.79 2.47 3.36
C GLU A 31 14.54 1.36 2.35
N THR A 32 15.50 0.45 2.24
CA THR A 32 15.38 -0.72 1.38
C THR A 32 14.44 -1.72 2.05
N PRO A 33 13.38 -2.19 1.36
CA PRO A 33 12.52 -3.23 1.89
C PRO A 33 13.33 -4.45 2.32
N SER A 34 12.91 -5.09 3.41
CA SER A 34 13.48 -6.38 3.79
C SER A 34 13.22 -7.38 2.66
N THR A 35 14.26 -8.07 2.19
CA THR A 35 14.18 -9.10 1.14
C THR A 35 13.55 -10.41 1.64
N THR A 36 12.74 -10.36 2.70
CA THR A 36 12.11 -11.55 3.28
C THR A 36 11.15 -12.20 2.29
N THR A 37 11.31 -13.49 2.10
CA THR A 37 10.34 -14.31 1.36
C THR A 37 8.99 -14.24 2.08
N PRO A 38 7.89 -13.91 1.40
CA PRO A 38 6.59 -13.84 2.05
C PRO A 38 6.11 -15.22 2.48
N GLN A 39 5.35 -15.25 3.57
CA GLN A 39 4.53 -16.38 3.91
C GLN A 39 3.41 -16.50 2.87
N GLN A 40 3.19 -17.71 2.35
CA GLN A 40 2.13 -18.00 1.40
C GLN A 40 0.94 -18.63 2.13
N LEU A 41 -0.25 -18.03 2.00
CA LEU A 41 -1.48 -18.59 2.54
C LEU A 41 -2.37 -19.04 1.38
N HIS A 42 -2.61 -20.34 1.28
CA HIS A 42 -3.45 -20.96 0.26
C HIS A 42 -4.87 -21.10 0.80
N LEU A 43 -5.77 -20.25 0.35
CA LEU A 43 -7.16 -20.23 0.79
C LEU A 43 -8.03 -21.01 -0.19
N LYS A 44 -8.98 -21.79 0.34
CA LYS A 44 -9.97 -22.51 -0.46
C LYS A 44 -11.27 -21.73 -0.53
N PRO A 45 -12.12 -21.96 -1.55
CA PRO A 45 -13.49 -21.45 -1.54
C PRO A 45 -14.18 -21.80 -0.21
N ASN A 46 -14.88 -20.81 0.38
CA ASN A 46 -15.45 -20.93 1.72
C ASN A 46 -16.83 -20.27 1.77
N GLY A 47 -17.88 -21.08 1.85
CA GLY A 47 -19.24 -20.59 1.77
C GLY A 47 -19.49 -19.80 0.47
N TRP A 48 -19.86 -18.53 0.61
CA TRP A 48 -20.06 -17.62 -0.54
C TRP A 48 -18.76 -16.93 -0.99
N MET A 49 -17.67 -17.10 -0.24
CA MET A 49 -16.38 -16.49 -0.54
C MET A 49 -15.63 -17.31 -1.60
N PRO A 50 -15.35 -16.75 -2.78
CA PRO A 50 -14.76 -17.51 -3.87
C PRO A 50 -13.31 -17.90 -3.59
N ASN A 51 -12.56 -17.05 -2.95
CA ASN A 51 -11.11 -17.11 -2.77
C ASN A 51 -10.34 -17.42 -4.06
N SER A 52 -9.12 -16.97 -4.14
CA SER A 52 -8.26 -17.22 -5.29
C SER A 52 -7.51 -18.56 -5.16
N PRO A 53 -7.22 -19.27 -6.25
CA PRO A 53 -6.26 -20.37 -6.23
C PRO A 53 -4.80 -19.88 -6.03
N LEU A 54 -4.53 -18.60 -6.26
CA LEU A 54 -3.23 -17.99 -5.98
C LEU A 54 -3.05 -17.77 -4.48
N PRO A 55 -1.82 -17.91 -3.94
CA PRO A 55 -1.58 -17.65 -2.54
C PRO A 55 -1.71 -16.16 -2.20
N VAL A 56 -2.24 -15.86 -1.03
CA VAL A 56 -2.01 -14.58 -0.37
C VAL A 56 -0.53 -14.50 0.01
N LEU A 57 0.10 -13.34 -0.22
CA LEU A 57 1.50 -13.13 0.14
C LEU A 57 1.58 -12.21 1.36
N LEU A 58 2.02 -12.75 2.48
CA LEU A 58 2.15 -12.02 3.75
C LEU A 58 3.64 -11.76 4.03
N TYR A 59 4.03 -10.50 3.96
CA TYR A 59 5.38 -10.02 4.28
C TYR A 59 5.40 -9.50 5.70
N ARG A 60 6.12 -10.18 6.58
CA ARG A 60 6.31 -9.77 7.96
C ARG A 60 7.48 -8.80 8.09
N ASN A 61 7.27 -7.71 8.84
CA ASN A 61 8.26 -6.67 9.04
C ASN A 61 8.93 -6.23 7.71
N ALA A 62 8.12 -6.06 6.67
CA ALA A 62 8.57 -5.70 5.33
C ALA A 62 9.29 -4.35 5.30
N LEU A 63 8.86 -3.44 6.16
CA LEU A 63 9.43 -2.11 6.32
C LEU A 63 9.63 -1.79 7.82
N PRO A 64 10.70 -1.05 8.17
CA PRO A 64 10.90 -0.60 9.53
C PRO A 64 9.82 0.41 9.93
N THR A 65 9.37 0.34 11.19
CA THR A 65 8.39 1.30 11.71
C THR A 65 9.01 2.68 11.86
N SER A 66 8.33 3.71 11.38
CA SER A 66 8.74 5.11 11.45
C SER A 66 7.51 6.02 11.45
N ASN A 67 7.68 7.30 11.77
CA ASN A 67 6.58 8.27 11.77
C ASN A 67 6.07 8.59 10.34
N ASP A 68 6.85 8.30 9.31
CA ASP A 68 6.54 8.51 7.90
C ASP A 68 6.30 7.20 7.13
N LEU A 69 6.04 6.10 7.84
CA LEU A 69 5.85 4.77 7.23
C LEU A 69 4.72 4.77 6.19
N ALA A 70 3.61 5.48 6.44
CA ALA A 70 2.51 5.61 5.49
C ALA A 70 2.99 6.23 4.16
N ASP A 71 3.71 7.35 4.24
CA ASP A 71 4.25 8.03 3.05
C ASP A 71 5.31 7.18 2.35
N THR A 72 6.08 6.41 3.11
CA THR A 72 7.08 5.48 2.58
C THR A 72 6.42 4.35 1.81
N MET A 73 5.35 3.73 2.35
CA MET A 73 4.57 2.71 1.66
C MET A 73 3.95 3.25 0.37
N GLU A 74 3.37 4.44 0.40
CA GLU A 74 2.77 5.06 -0.80
C GLU A 74 3.78 5.30 -1.92
N ARG A 75 4.95 5.86 -1.57
CA ARG A 75 6.03 6.05 -2.55
C ARG A 75 6.50 4.73 -3.14
N LEU A 76 6.69 3.71 -2.31
CA LEU A 76 7.18 2.41 -2.72
C LEU A 76 6.18 1.69 -3.61
N PHE A 77 4.91 1.63 -3.21
CA PHE A 77 3.85 0.99 -3.99
C PHE A 77 3.67 1.69 -5.33
N THR A 78 3.65 3.02 -5.35
CA THR A 78 3.59 3.81 -6.59
C THR A 78 4.76 3.51 -7.52
N ALA A 79 6.00 3.49 -7.00
CA ALA A 79 7.21 3.21 -7.79
C ALA A 79 7.17 1.80 -8.41
N ASN A 80 6.47 0.86 -7.79
CA ASN A 80 6.33 -0.52 -8.24
C ASN A 80 5.03 -0.78 -9.04
N GLY A 81 4.30 0.26 -9.45
CA GLY A 81 3.11 0.12 -10.29
C GLY A 81 1.82 -0.22 -9.53
N TRP A 82 1.78 0.03 -8.22
CA TRP A 82 0.63 -0.14 -7.35
C TRP A 82 0.25 1.22 -6.73
N PRO A 83 -0.34 2.16 -7.49
CA PRO A 83 -0.69 3.47 -6.96
C PRO A 83 -1.72 3.35 -5.82
N PRO A 84 -1.43 3.92 -4.63
CA PRO A 84 -2.36 3.93 -3.51
C PRO A 84 -3.65 4.68 -3.86
N GLN A 85 -4.78 4.17 -3.38
CA GLN A 85 -6.08 4.78 -3.62
C GLN A 85 -6.75 5.26 -2.33
N TRP A 86 -6.31 4.78 -1.16
CA TRP A 86 -6.88 5.21 0.11
C TRP A 86 -5.92 4.98 1.29
N ARG A 87 -6.12 5.78 2.34
CA ARG A 87 -5.62 5.57 3.70
C ARG A 87 -6.81 5.39 4.63
N ASN A 88 -6.95 4.24 5.27
CA ASN A 88 -8.06 3.94 6.17
C ASN A 88 -7.74 2.68 7.00
N GLY A 89 -8.76 1.93 7.42
CA GLY A 89 -8.67 0.59 7.97
C GLY A 89 -9.28 -0.45 7.03
N VAL A 90 -9.13 -1.72 7.38
CA VAL A 90 -9.87 -2.81 6.75
C VAL A 90 -11.32 -2.80 7.27
N TYR A 91 -12.30 -3.09 6.41
CA TYR A 91 -13.71 -3.19 6.81
C TYR A 91 -13.92 -4.30 7.84
N ASP A 92 -14.87 -4.09 8.74
CA ASP A 92 -15.28 -5.01 9.81
C ASP A 92 -16.38 -5.99 9.36
N PHE A 93 -16.53 -6.17 8.06
CA PHE A 93 -17.41 -7.15 7.44
C PHE A 93 -16.66 -7.93 6.36
N HIS A 94 -17.02 -9.19 6.19
CA HIS A 94 -16.44 -10.02 5.14
C HIS A 94 -16.78 -9.48 3.75
N HIS A 95 -15.77 -9.32 2.91
CA HIS A 95 -15.90 -8.88 1.53
C HIS A 95 -14.72 -9.40 0.69
N TYR A 96 -14.85 -9.28 -0.61
CA TYR A 96 -13.76 -9.51 -1.58
C TYR A 96 -13.86 -8.52 -2.73
N HIS A 97 -12.79 -8.38 -3.50
CA HIS A 97 -12.75 -7.61 -4.74
C HIS A 97 -12.77 -8.56 -5.93
N SER A 98 -13.65 -8.32 -6.91
CA SER A 98 -13.77 -9.17 -8.09
C SER A 98 -13.10 -8.61 -9.34
N THR A 99 -12.58 -7.40 -9.27
CA THR A 99 -12.06 -6.62 -10.40
C THR A 99 -10.61 -6.18 -10.25
N ALA A 100 -10.00 -6.43 -9.09
CA ALA A 100 -8.64 -6.01 -8.80
C ALA A 100 -7.95 -6.96 -7.82
N HIS A 101 -6.62 -7.04 -7.92
CA HIS A 101 -5.74 -7.49 -6.84
C HIS A 101 -5.53 -6.33 -5.88
N GLU A 102 -5.19 -6.61 -4.63
CA GLU A 102 -5.02 -5.58 -3.61
C GLU A 102 -3.72 -5.75 -2.83
N VAL A 103 -3.10 -4.66 -2.44
CA VAL A 103 -2.06 -4.65 -1.42
C VAL A 103 -2.52 -3.80 -0.24
N LEU A 104 -2.35 -4.35 0.96
CA LEU A 104 -2.59 -3.69 2.24
C LEU A 104 -1.25 -3.50 2.94
N GLY A 105 -0.80 -2.25 3.07
CA GLY A 105 0.36 -1.87 3.85
C GLY A 105 -0.07 -1.35 5.22
N PHE A 106 0.37 -2.01 6.30
CA PHE A 106 -0.01 -1.62 7.66
C PHE A 106 0.97 -0.56 8.17
N ALA A 107 0.52 0.69 8.19
CA ALA A 107 1.37 1.85 8.45
C ALA A 107 1.45 2.24 9.93
N ALA A 108 0.44 1.89 10.73
CA ALA A 108 0.41 2.12 12.17
C ALA A 108 -0.47 1.08 12.88
N GLY A 109 -0.23 0.90 14.17
CA GLY A 109 -1.02 0.03 15.04
C GLY A 109 -0.92 -1.45 14.72
N HIS A 110 -1.99 -2.17 15.09
CA HIS A 110 -2.14 -3.60 14.83
C HIS A 110 -3.61 -3.97 14.66
N ALA A 111 -3.88 -5.11 14.05
CA ALA A 111 -5.24 -5.65 13.91
C ALA A 111 -5.23 -7.17 13.82
N ASP A 112 -6.37 -7.78 14.20
CA ASP A 112 -6.67 -9.17 13.90
C ASP A 112 -7.59 -9.21 12.68
N LEU A 113 -7.17 -9.91 11.65
CA LEU A 113 -7.89 -10.11 10.39
C LEU A 113 -8.31 -11.56 10.26
N VAL A 114 -9.41 -11.80 9.54
CA VAL A 114 -9.76 -13.11 8.99
C VAL A 114 -9.65 -13.04 7.48
N LEU A 115 -8.85 -13.90 6.91
CA LEU A 115 -8.68 -14.06 5.47
C LEU A 115 -9.41 -15.32 4.98
N GLY A 116 -10.08 -15.26 3.85
CA GLY A 116 -10.74 -16.41 3.25
C GLY A 116 -12.21 -16.59 3.64
N GLY A 117 -12.84 -15.63 4.31
CA GLY A 117 -14.25 -15.68 4.73
C GLY A 117 -14.45 -16.12 6.16
N GLU A 118 -15.70 -16.35 6.57
CA GLU A 118 -16.07 -16.72 7.93
C GLU A 118 -15.39 -18.05 8.32
N GLY A 119 -14.73 -18.08 9.51
CA GLY A 119 -13.95 -19.25 9.95
C GLY A 119 -12.67 -19.50 9.14
N GLY A 120 -12.24 -18.56 8.33
CA GLY A 120 -10.99 -18.61 7.56
C GLY A 120 -9.73 -18.43 8.40
N GLU A 121 -8.64 -18.09 7.76
CA GLU A 121 -7.32 -17.96 8.39
C GLU A 121 -7.23 -16.69 9.24
N HIS A 122 -6.93 -16.85 10.54
CA HIS A 122 -6.72 -15.73 11.46
C HIS A 122 -5.29 -15.20 11.36
N VAL A 123 -5.15 -13.92 11.10
CA VAL A 123 -3.85 -13.26 10.91
C VAL A 123 -3.80 -11.97 11.73
N THR A 124 -2.92 -11.93 12.73
CA THR A 124 -2.59 -10.65 13.38
C THR A 124 -1.54 -9.92 12.55
N VAL A 125 -1.79 -8.65 12.25
CA VAL A 125 -0.89 -7.76 11.49
C VAL A 125 -0.45 -6.59 12.34
N HIS A 126 0.75 -6.07 12.08
CA HIS A 126 1.36 -4.96 12.78
C HIS A 126 1.92 -3.94 11.80
N ALA A 127 2.17 -2.73 12.28
CA ALA A 127 2.89 -1.72 11.51
C ALA A 127 4.20 -2.29 10.94
N GLY A 128 4.44 -2.07 9.63
CA GLY A 128 5.56 -2.63 8.89
C GLY A 128 5.25 -3.92 8.13
N ASP A 129 4.16 -4.63 8.45
CA ASP A 129 3.70 -5.78 7.64
C ASP A 129 3.03 -5.32 6.34
N VAL A 130 3.02 -6.20 5.33
CA VAL A 130 2.31 -5.99 4.06
C VAL A 130 1.63 -7.30 3.64
N VAL A 131 0.40 -7.20 3.17
CA VAL A 131 -0.36 -8.34 2.62
C VAL A 131 -0.75 -8.05 1.19
N VAL A 132 -0.49 -8.99 0.29
CA VAL A 132 -0.96 -8.93 -1.10
C VAL A 132 -2.05 -9.98 -1.30
N LEU A 133 -3.23 -9.51 -1.67
CA LEU A 133 -4.45 -10.29 -1.83
C LEU A 133 -4.76 -10.48 -3.32
N PRO A 134 -4.76 -11.72 -3.83
CA PRO A 134 -5.25 -11.94 -5.19
C PRO A 134 -6.76 -11.70 -5.27
N THR A 135 -7.23 -11.27 -6.44
CA THR A 135 -8.65 -11.08 -6.74
C THR A 135 -9.50 -12.24 -6.22
N GLY A 136 -10.62 -11.93 -5.58
CA GLY A 136 -11.54 -12.92 -5.01
C GLY A 136 -11.23 -13.33 -3.58
N THR A 137 -10.12 -12.88 -3.01
CA THR A 137 -9.74 -13.23 -1.64
C THR A 137 -10.60 -12.50 -0.61
N GLY A 138 -11.33 -13.28 0.19
CA GLY A 138 -12.12 -12.76 1.29
C GLY A 138 -11.26 -12.20 2.41
N HIS A 139 -11.66 -11.05 2.96
CA HIS A 139 -11.00 -10.48 4.13
C HIS A 139 -11.96 -9.64 4.99
N CYS A 140 -11.63 -9.57 6.29
CA CYS A 140 -12.43 -8.89 7.30
C CYS A 140 -11.53 -8.54 8.49
N ARG A 141 -11.72 -7.37 9.10
CA ARG A 141 -11.09 -6.99 10.35
C ARG A 141 -11.99 -7.40 11.54
N ILE A 142 -11.42 -8.09 12.52
CA ILE A 142 -12.12 -8.47 13.75
C ILE A 142 -11.87 -7.41 14.84
N THR A 143 -10.59 -7.09 15.10
CA THR A 143 -10.20 -6.07 16.07
C THR A 143 -9.11 -5.19 15.49
N ALA A 144 -8.93 -4.00 16.06
CA ALA A 144 -7.78 -3.15 15.76
C ALA A 144 -7.47 -2.22 16.93
N SER A 145 -6.22 -1.79 17.02
CA SER A 145 -5.80 -0.69 17.88
C SER A 145 -6.39 0.65 17.39
N ALA A 146 -6.46 1.64 18.29
CA ALA A 146 -7.05 2.94 17.97
C ALA A 146 -6.28 3.73 16.88
N ASP A 147 -4.99 3.45 16.73
CA ASP A 147 -4.07 4.07 15.78
C ASP A 147 -3.90 3.24 14.49
N PHE A 148 -4.70 2.17 14.30
CA PHE A 148 -4.58 1.30 13.13
C PHE A 148 -4.78 2.05 11.83
N LEU A 149 -3.75 2.06 10.98
CA LEU A 149 -3.74 2.74 9.69
C LEU A 149 -3.22 1.82 8.59
N VAL A 150 -3.95 1.75 7.49
CA VAL A 150 -3.66 0.92 6.32
C VAL A 150 -3.57 1.80 5.09
N ILE A 151 -2.60 1.50 4.24
CA ILE A 151 -2.47 2.01 2.88
C ILE A 151 -2.99 0.93 1.93
N GLY A 152 -4.10 1.20 1.25
CA GLY A 152 -4.66 0.32 0.24
C GLY A 152 -4.25 0.75 -1.16
N ALA A 153 -3.68 -0.19 -1.93
CA ALA A 153 -3.25 0.07 -3.28
C ALA A 153 -3.61 -1.09 -4.22
N TYR A 154 -3.72 -0.78 -5.50
CA TYR A 154 -4.14 -1.70 -6.55
C TYR A 154 -3.22 -1.55 -7.75
N PRO A 155 -3.05 -2.59 -8.59
CA PRO A 155 -2.30 -2.46 -9.84
C PRO A 155 -2.79 -1.27 -10.67
N ALA A 156 -1.89 -0.59 -11.36
CA ALA A 156 -2.23 0.56 -12.18
C ALA A 156 -3.31 0.20 -13.22
N ASN A 157 -4.32 1.05 -13.35
CA ASN A 157 -5.50 0.89 -14.21
C ASN A 157 -6.50 -0.19 -13.77
N GLU A 158 -6.37 -0.77 -12.58
CA GLU A 158 -7.42 -1.57 -11.96
C GLU A 158 -8.31 -0.70 -11.07
N HIS A 159 -9.62 -1.02 -11.12
CA HIS A 159 -10.65 -0.38 -10.31
C HIS A 159 -11.31 -1.44 -9.46
N TRP A 160 -11.18 -1.30 -8.15
CA TRP A 160 -11.75 -2.26 -7.21
C TRP A 160 -13.26 -2.07 -7.03
N ASP A 161 -13.95 -3.16 -6.75
CA ASP A 161 -15.34 -3.23 -6.31
C ASP A 161 -15.41 -3.83 -4.89
N ILE A 162 -16.56 -3.78 -4.26
CA ILE A 162 -16.81 -4.46 -2.98
C ILE A 162 -17.93 -5.48 -3.17
N CYS A 163 -17.59 -6.76 -3.06
CA CYS A 163 -18.52 -7.88 -3.15
C CYS A 163 -18.78 -8.46 -1.74
N ARG A 164 -20.06 -8.56 -1.37
CA ARG A 164 -20.54 -9.08 -0.08
C ARG A 164 -21.52 -10.24 -0.21
N THR A 165 -21.57 -10.83 -1.40
CA THR A 165 -22.47 -11.95 -1.73
C THR A 165 -21.73 -12.95 -2.60
N ALA A 166 -22.31 -14.15 -2.75
CA ALA A 166 -21.75 -15.16 -3.65
C ALA A 166 -21.58 -14.61 -5.08
N PRO A 167 -20.45 -14.89 -5.74
CA PRO A 167 -20.24 -14.46 -7.11
C PRO A 167 -21.19 -15.18 -8.07
N THR A 168 -21.69 -14.46 -9.09
CA THR A 168 -22.35 -15.10 -10.22
C THR A 168 -21.33 -15.77 -11.15
N PRO A 169 -21.74 -16.64 -12.09
CA PRO A 169 -20.83 -17.22 -13.09
C PRO A 169 -20.05 -16.15 -13.88
N GLU A 170 -20.68 -15.02 -14.19
CA GLU A 170 -20.07 -13.90 -14.92
C GLU A 170 -19.00 -13.21 -14.06
N VAL A 171 -19.23 -13.07 -12.75
CA VAL A 171 -18.26 -12.53 -11.81
C VAL A 171 -17.06 -13.47 -11.67
N LEU A 172 -17.31 -14.78 -11.55
CA LEU A 172 -16.22 -15.78 -11.51
C LEU A 172 -15.38 -15.76 -12.79
N GLU A 173 -16.03 -15.65 -13.95
CA GLU A 173 -15.31 -15.57 -15.22
C GLU A 173 -14.49 -14.28 -15.33
N ARG A 174 -15.04 -13.14 -14.93
CA ARG A 174 -14.30 -11.87 -14.88
C ARG A 174 -13.07 -11.97 -14.00
N MET A 175 -13.17 -12.56 -12.81
CA MET A 175 -12.05 -12.73 -11.89
C MET A 175 -10.89 -13.52 -12.50
N ARG A 176 -11.16 -14.52 -13.35
CA ARG A 176 -10.13 -15.29 -14.06
C ARG A 176 -9.34 -14.46 -15.08
N HIS A 177 -9.93 -13.35 -15.53
CA HIS A 177 -9.33 -12.46 -16.54
C HIS A 177 -8.73 -11.18 -15.96
N VAL A 178 -8.72 -11.02 -14.63
CA VAL A 178 -7.98 -9.92 -14.01
C VAL A 178 -6.50 -10.11 -14.30
N ARG A 179 -5.86 -9.05 -14.81
CA ARG A 179 -4.46 -9.10 -15.23
C ARG A 179 -3.54 -9.40 -14.06
N PHE A 180 -2.54 -10.23 -14.30
CA PHE A 180 -1.46 -10.41 -13.32
C PHE A 180 -0.58 -9.15 -13.29
N PRO A 181 -0.30 -8.61 -12.10
CA PRO A 181 0.63 -7.50 -11.96
C PRO A 181 2.03 -7.89 -12.41
N ALA A 182 2.70 -7.01 -13.17
CA ALA A 182 4.06 -7.25 -13.65
C ALA A 182 5.12 -7.14 -12.55
N SER A 183 4.74 -6.64 -11.37
CA SER A 183 5.64 -6.32 -10.28
C SER A 183 5.04 -6.60 -8.92
N ASP A 184 5.90 -6.95 -8.00
CA ASP A 184 5.62 -7.02 -6.57
C ASP A 184 5.55 -5.59 -5.98
N PRO A 185 4.59 -5.26 -5.11
CA PRO A 185 4.46 -3.91 -4.57
C PRO A 185 5.65 -3.45 -3.73
N LEU A 186 6.41 -4.37 -3.14
CA LEU A 186 7.57 -4.05 -2.31
C LEU A 186 8.88 -4.04 -3.09
N THR A 187 9.08 -5.01 -3.98
CA THR A 187 10.39 -5.31 -4.56
C THR A 187 10.40 -5.25 -6.10
N GLY A 188 9.32 -4.81 -6.71
CA GLY A 188 9.24 -4.61 -8.15
C GLY A 188 9.24 -5.90 -8.97
N ALA A 189 9.72 -5.84 -10.22
CA ALA A 189 9.62 -6.94 -11.18
C ALA A 189 10.43 -8.20 -10.78
N SER A 190 11.46 -8.07 -9.94
CA SER A 190 12.25 -9.20 -9.44
C SER A 190 11.71 -9.81 -8.14
N GLY A 191 10.59 -9.28 -7.63
CA GLY A 191 10.00 -9.64 -6.35
C GLY A 191 9.41 -11.04 -6.29
N ALA A 192 8.76 -11.31 -5.16
CA ALA A 192 8.18 -12.63 -4.90
C ALA A 192 6.88 -12.84 -5.69
N LEU A 193 6.06 -11.78 -5.89
CA LEU A 193 4.77 -11.90 -6.57
C LEU A 193 4.89 -12.53 -7.95
N PRO A 194 5.75 -12.10 -8.90
CA PRO A 194 5.89 -12.75 -10.21
C PRO A 194 6.36 -14.20 -10.15
N LYS A 195 6.96 -14.62 -9.04
CA LYS A 195 7.41 -16.02 -8.83
C LYS A 195 6.29 -16.91 -8.31
N PHE A 196 5.45 -16.39 -7.40
CA PHE A 196 4.39 -17.17 -6.75
C PHE A 196 3.02 -17.06 -7.43
N TRP A 197 2.85 -16.07 -8.30
CA TRP A 197 1.69 -15.91 -9.16
C TRP A 197 2.09 -16.10 -10.63
N PRO A 198 2.38 -17.32 -11.04
CA PRO A 198 2.81 -17.57 -12.42
C PRO A 198 1.70 -17.19 -13.39
N GLN A 199 2.06 -16.46 -14.44
CA GLN A 199 1.17 -16.26 -15.59
C GLN A 199 1.04 -17.61 -16.32
N VAL A 200 -0.18 -18.10 -16.43
CA VAL A 200 -0.50 -19.33 -17.17
C VAL A 200 -0.74 -18.99 -18.64
#